data_53ca60a9d45ff38e94d164fd8fc8f483
#
_entry.id   53ca60a9d45ff38e94d164fd8fc8f483
#
_cell.length_a   1.000
_cell.length_b   1.000
_cell.length_c   1.000
_cell.angle_alpha   90.00
_cell.angle_beta   90.00
_cell.angle_gamma   90.00
#
_symmetry.space_group_name_H-M   'P 1'
#
loop_
_entity.id
_entity.type
_entity.pdbx_description
1 polymer ?
#
loop_
_entity_poly.entity_id
_entity_poly.type
_entity_poly.pdbx_seq_one_letter_code
_entity_poly.pdbx_strand_id
1 'polypeptide(L)'
;MESENRHDFDATLATFEHPRYELIATGDVYDGEQEVLRYFDESRAAFPDQRNELIALHHADDAVIVEFDLLGTHLGPLRTLPATGRAFRCRMTSFFLFEGERIVCERVYFDQASILRQLGVAHDPSSLAGRVTTLISHPLTIGRALLKARAGRA
;
A
#
# COMPACT_ATOMS: atom_id res chain seq x y z
N MET A 1 -8.87 11.50 -5.65
CA MET A 1 -8.97 10.34 -6.57
C MET A 1 -9.11 10.74 -8.05
N GLU A 2 -10.12 11.53 -8.45
CA GLU A 2 -10.25 11.92 -9.87
C GLU A 2 -9.07 12.78 -10.36
N SER A 3 -8.62 13.75 -9.57
CA SER A 3 -7.40 14.54 -9.80
C SER A 3 -6.14 13.67 -9.84
N GLU A 4 -6.02 12.72 -8.93
CA GLU A 4 -4.91 11.77 -8.91
C GLU A 4 -4.88 10.88 -10.15
N ASN A 5 -6.04 10.38 -10.61
CA ASN A 5 -6.14 9.61 -11.85
C ASN A 5 -5.73 10.42 -13.09
N ARG A 6 -5.91 11.75 -13.05
CA ARG A 6 -5.45 12.66 -14.10
C ARG A 6 -4.01 13.16 -13.91
N HIS A 7 -3.35 12.74 -12.83
CA HIS A 7 -2.02 13.22 -12.41
C HIS A 7 -2.00 14.74 -12.14
N ASP A 8 -3.14 15.29 -11.72
CA ASP A 8 -3.29 16.68 -11.31
C ASP A 8 -3.06 16.78 -9.80
N PHE A 9 -1.79 16.74 -9.42
CA PHE A 9 -1.38 16.71 -8.02
C PHE A 9 -1.61 18.05 -7.33
N ASP A 10 -1.49 19.16 -8.04
CA ASP A 10 -1.79 20.49 -7.51
C ASP A 10 -3.26 20.58 -7.08
N ALA A 11 -4.18 20.10 -7.93
CA ALA A 11 -5.59 20.02 -7.58
C ALA A 11 -5.88 19.05 -6.42
N THR A 12 -5.10 17.96 -6.29
CA THR A 12 -5.20 17.04 -5.16
C THR A 12 -4.76 17.73 -3.87
N LEU A 13 -3.59 18.36 -3.86
CA LEU A 13 -3.03 19.04 -2.69
C LEU A 13 -3.89 20.22 -2.24
N ALA A 14 -4.51 20.94 -3.17
CA ALA A 14 -5.39 22.08 -2.85
C ALA A 14 -6.64 21.67 -2.04
N THR A 15 -6.97 20.39 -1.92
CA THR A 15 -8.06 19.90 -1.06
C THR A 15 -7.68 19.82 0.41
N PHE A 16 -6.39 19.84 0.73
CA PHE A 16 -5.87 19.78 2.10
C PHE A 16 -5.60 21.17 2.65
N GLU A 17 -5.71 21.34 3.94
CA GLU A 17 -5.16 22.49 4.64
C GLU A 17 -3.65 22.34 4.84
N HIS A 18 -3.23 21.16 5.29
CA HIS A 18 -1.85 20.72 5.40
C HIS A 18 -1.79 19.28 4.89
N PRO A 19 -1.20 19.05 3.69
CA PRO A 19 -1.17 17.70 3.11
C PRO A 19 -0.45 16.71 4.03
N ARG A 20 -1.15 15.62 4.38
CA ARG A 20 -0.60 14.52 5.18
C ARG A 20 -1.15 13.20 4.70
N TYR A 21 -0.24 12.25 4.41
CA TYR A 21 -0.55 10.89 3.98
C TYR A 21 0.06 9.89 4.96
N GLU A 22 -0.75 8.94 5.42
CA GLU A 22 -0.33 7.83 6.29
C GLU A 22 -0.58 6.50 5.59
N LEU A 23 0.48 5.76 5.23
CA LEU A 23 0.39 4.43 4.65
C LEU A 23 0.51 3.38 5.74
N ILE A 24 -0.62 2.86 6.22
CA ILE A 24 -0.65 2.00 7.42
C ILE A 24 0.10 0.69 7.20
N ALA A 25 0.01 0.10 6.00
CA ALA A 25 0.67 -1.18 5.71
C ALA A 25 2.21 -1.11 5.77
N THR A 26 2.81 0.05 5.50
CA THR A 26 4.27 0.25 5.49
C THR A 26 4.76 1.04 6.70
N GLY A 27 3.86 1.76 7.39
CA GLY A 27 4.18 2.69 8.47
C GLY A 27 4.79 4.01 7.99
N ASP A 28 4.76 4.26 6.67
CA ASP A 28 5.27 5.51 6.12
C ASP A 28 4.28 6.65 6.39
N VAL A 29 4.82 7.81 6.72
CA VAL A 29 4.09 9.08 6.88
C VAL A 29 4.77 10.13 6.02
N TYR A 30 3.99 10.81 5.19
CA TYR A 30 4.41 11.95 4.39
C TYR A 30 3.68 13.18 4.91
N ASP A 31 4.42 14.15 5.45
CA ASP A 31 3.88 15.29 6.16
C ASP A 31 4.35 16.59 5.51
N GLY A 32 3.40 17.33 4.97
CA GLY A 32 3.64 18.55 4.19
C GLY A 32 3.72 18.32 2.68
N GLU A 33 3.49 19.39 1.95
CA GLU A 33 3.36 19.40 0.49
C GLU A 33 4.54 18.73 -0.23
N GLN A 34 5.77 19.06 0.17
CA GLN A 34 6.97 18.53 -0.50
C GLN A 34 7.11 17.02 -0.33
N GLU A 35 6.77 16.48 0.84
CA GLU A 35 6.87 15.05 1.08
C GLU A 35 5.77 14.28 0.35
N VAL A 36 4.55 14.84 0.30
CA VAL A 36 3.43 14.24 -0.43
C VAL A 36 3.69 14.27 -1.93
N LEU A 37 4.21 15.36 -2.48
CA LEU A 37 4.61 15.42 -3.90
C LEU A 37 5.68 14.39 -4.23
N ARG A 38 6.72 14.26 -3.39
CA ARG A 38 7.75 13.23 -3.57
C ARG A 38 7.15 11.82 -3.59
N TYR A 39 6.19 11.53 -2.71
CA TYR A 39 5.49 10.25 -2.70
C TYR A 39 4.73 10.01 -4.01
N PHE A 40 4.02 11.01 -4.52
CA PHE A 40 3.33 10.89 -5.81
C PHE A 40 4.30 10.65 -6.96
N ASP A 41 5.40 11.38 -7.02
CA ASP A 41 6.43 11.23 -8.05
C ASP A 41 7.06 9.83 -8.02
N GLU A 42 7.45 9.36 -6.83
CA GLU A 42 8.01 8.01 -6.65
C GLU A 42 7.01 6.91 -7.03
N SER A 43 5.74 7.07 -6.64
CA SER A 43 4.67 6.15 -6.98
C SER A 43 4.42 6.10 -8.48
N ARG A 44 4.38 7.25 -9.15
CA ARG A 44 4.18 7.35 -10.61
C ARG A 44 5.39 6.90 -11.41
N ALA A 45 6.59 7.12 -10.90
CA ALA A 45 7.80 6.58 -11.51
C ALA A 45 7.77 5.04 -11.49
N ALA A 46 7.32 4.42 -10.40
CA ALA A 46 7.20 2.97 -10.28
C ALA A 46 6.02 2.40 -11.10
N PHE A 47 4.88 3.10 -11.12
CA PHE A 47 3.62 2.67 -11.73
C PHE A 47 3.02 3.78 -12.61
N PRO A 48 3.56 4.03 -13.82
CA PRO A 48 3.14 5.17 -14.66
C PRO A 48 1.67 5.13 -15.10
N ASP A 49 1.09 3.92 -15.19
CA ASP A 49 -0.30 3.65 -15.56
C ASP A 49 -1.23 3.49 -14.35
N GLN A 50 -0.76 3.87 -13.16
CA GLN A 50 -1.53 3.74 -11.93
C GLN A 50 -2.86 4.50 -12.01
N ARG A 51 -3.93 3.84 -11.58
CA ARG A 51 -5.27 4.42 -11.48
C ARG A 51 -6.06 3.84 -10.32
N ASN A 52 -6.99 4.64 -9.83
CA ASN A 52 -7.94 4.29 -8.78
C ASN A 52 -9.31 4.01 -9.41
N GLU A 53 -9.90 2.85 -9.13
CA GLU A 53 -11.28 2.51 -9.52
C GLU A 53 -12.16 2.53 -8.26
N LEU A 54 -13.02 3.56 -8.14
CA LEU A 54 -13.92 3.74 -7.01
C LEU A 54 -14.93 2.59 -6.92
N ILE A 55 -15.15 2.07 -5.70
CA ILE A 55 -16.11 1.00 -5.42
C ILE A 55 -17.24 1.52 -4.54
N ALA A 56 -16.89 2.11 -3.40
CA ALA A 56 -17.86 2.63 -2.45
C ALA A 56 -17.33 3.86 -1.75
N LEU A 57 -18.26 4.71 -1.31
CA LEU A 57 -17.97 5.89 -0.52
C LEU A 57 -18.96 5.92 0.66
N HIS A 58 -18.40 6.12 1.86
CA HIS A 58 -19.14 6.18 3.09
C HIS A 58 -18.81 7.47 3.84
N HIS A 59 -19.81 8.03 4.53
CA HIS A 59 -19.64 9.22 5.35
C HIS A 59 -19.67 8.85 6.83
N ALA A 60 -18.77 9.45 7.59
CA ALA A 60 -18.76 9.48 9.04
C ALA A 60 -18.80 10.95 9.50
N ASP A 61 -18.85 11.20 10.80
CA ASP A 61 -19.01 12.56 11.33
C ASP A 61 -17.83 13.48 10.99
N ASP A 62 -16.61 12.92 10.98
CA ASP A 62 -15.35 13.64 10.77
C ASP A 62 -14.49 13.00 9.65
N ALA A 63 -15.07 12.09 8.86
CA ALA A 63 -14.34 11.40 7.82
C ALA A 63 -15.19 11.03 6.61
N VAL A 64 -14.57 10.98 5.44
CA VAL A 64 -15.07 10.25 4.26
C VAL A 64 -14.21 9.02 4.07
N ILE A 65 -14.85 7.85 4.02
CA ILE A 65 -14.18 6.57 3.82
C ILE A 65 -14.42 6.12 2.39
N VAL A 66 -13.35 5.84 1.66
CA VAL A 66 -13.40 5.45 0.25
C VAL A 66 -12.83 4.07 0.08
N GLU A 67 -13.62 3.15 -0.46
CA GLU A 67 -13.16 1.84 -0.91
C GLU A 67 -12.92 1.89 -2.42
N PHE A 68 -11.74 1.46 -2.85
CA PHE A 68 -11.34 1.48 -4.25
C PHE A 68 -10.35 0.36 -4.57
N ASP A 69 -10.20 0.05 -5.84
CA ASP A 69 -9.10 -0.75 -6.33
C ASP A 69 -8.02 0.16 -6.91
N LEU A 70 -6.79 -0.01 -6.44
CA LEU A 70 -5.60 0.54 -7.07
C LEU A 70 -5.05 -0.47 -8.06
N LEU A 71 -4.86 -0.04 -9.30
CA LEU A 71 -4.28 -0.85 -10.39
C LEU A 71 -3.04 -0.16 -10.94
N GLY A 72 -2.10 -0.93 -11.45
CA GLY A 72 -0.93 -0.42 -12.13
C GLY A 72 -0.01 -1.53 -12.61
N THR A 73 0.98 -1.14 -13.42
CA THR A 73 2.04 -2.04 -13.92
C THR A 73 3.39 -1.54 -13.40
N HIS A 74 4.18 -2.42 -12.79
CA HIS A 74 5.47 -2.07 -12.21
C HIS A 74 6.54 -1.91 -13.30
N LEU A 75 6.66 -0.70 -13.83
CA LEU A 75 7.52 -0.34 -14.97
C LEU A 75 8.76 0.47 -14.58
N GLY A 76 8.82 1.00 -13.36
CA GLY A 76 9.97 1.72 -12.83
C GLY A 76 10.41 1.17 -11.47
N PRO A 77 11.49 1.70 -10.87
CA PRO A 77 11.97 1.23 -9.58
C PRO A 77 10.98 1.59 -8.46
N LEU A 78 10.70 0.63 -7.59
CA LEU A 78 9.95 0.82 -6.34
C LEU A 78 10.92 0.69 -5.17
N ARG A 79 11.43 1.80 -4.65
CA ARG A 79 12.55 1.83 -3.68
C ARG A 79 13.78 1.07 -4.24
N THR A 80 14.16 -0.03 -3.62
CA THR A 80 15.28 -0.88 -4.07
C THR A 80 14.86 -1.99 -5.02
N LEU A 81 13.57 -2.16 -5.28
CA LEU A 81 13.05 -3.20 -6.16
C LEU A 81 13.08 -2.71 -7.61
N PRO A 82 13.83 -3.37 -8.52
CA PRO A 82 13.80 -3.04 -9.94
C PRO A 82 12.44 -3.41 -10.56
N ALA A 83 12.10 -2.74 -11.67
CA ALA A 83 10.86 -2.98 -12.40
C ALA A 83 10.67 -4.47 -12.74
N THR A 84 9.50 -5.02 -12.41
CA THR A 84 9.17 -6.42 -12.69
C THR A 84 8.37 -6.62 -13.97
N GLY A 85 7.82 -5.54 -14.54
CA GLY A 85 6.92 -5.58 -15.70
C GLY A 85 5.54 -6.18 -15.38
N ARG A 86 5.23 -6.47 -14.12
CA ARG A 86 4.00 -7.14 -13.70
C ARG A 86 2.92 -6.16 -13.31
N ALA A 87 1.68 -6.46 -13.69
CA ALA A 87 0.52 -5.72 -13.23
C ALA A 87 0.05 -6.20 -11.86
N PHE A 88 -0.60 -5.29 -11.12
CA PHE A 88 -1.28 -5.60 -9.87
C PHE A 88 -2.65 -4.93 -9.80
N ARG A 89 -3.52 -5.49 -8.97
CA ARG A 89 -4.77 -4.91 -8.49
C ARG A 89 -4.84 -5.12 -6.99
N CYS A 90 -5.03 -4.05 -6.22
CA CYS A 90 -5.11 -4.10 -4.78
C CYS A 90 -6.34 -3.37 -4.28
N ARG A 91 -7.19 -4.06 -3.51
CA ARG A 91 -8.27 -3.43 -2.76
C ARG A 91 -7.69 -2.57 -1.66
N MET A 92 -8.11 -1.31 -1.62
CA MET A 92 -7.66 -0.31 -0.66
C MET A 92 -8.84 0.38 0.00
N THR A 93 -8.57 0.94 1.18
CA THR A 93 -9.50 1.83 1.87
C THR A 93 -8.74 3.06 2.32
N SER A 94 -9.19 4.24 1.92
CA SER A 94 -8.68 5.52 2.40
C SER A 94 -9.69 6.18 3.32
N PHE A 95 -9.19 6.70 4.44
CA PHE A 95 -9.91 7.60 5.33
C PHE A 95 -9.43 9.02 5.05
N PHE A 96 -10.29 9.86 4.50
CA PHE A 96 -10.07 11.29 4.41
C PHE A 96 -10.61 11.92 5.69
N LEU A 97 -9.70 12.35 6.57
CA LEU A 97 -10.03 12.94 7.86
C LEU A 97 -10.20 14.45 7.71
N PHE A 98 -11.22 15.00 8.35
CA PHE A 98 -11.58 16.41 8.25
C PHE A 98 -11.46 17.14 9.58
N GLU A 99 -11.00 18.39 9.50
CA GLU A 99 -11.22 19.42 10.52
C GLU A 99 -12.03 20.55 9.86
N GLY A 100 -13.27 20.74 10.34
CA GLY A 100 -14.23 21.60 9.65
C GLY A 100 -14.53 21.12 8.23
N GLU A 101 -14.26 21.96 7.25
CA GLU A 101 -14.49 21.65 5.82
C GLU A 101 -13.20 21.24 5.06
N ARG A 102 -12.08 21.13 5.75
CA ARG A 102 -10.76 20.86 5.14
C ARG A 102 -10.28 19.47 5.48
N ILE A 103 -9.67 18.80 4.49
CA ILE A 103 -8.99 17.53 4.70
C ILE A 103 -7.67 17.82 5.41
N VAL A 104 -7.41 17.11 6.51
CA VAL A 104 -6.16 17.22 7.30
C VAL A 104 -5.27 16.00 7.18
N CYS A 105 -5.83 14.84 6.77
CA CYS A 105 -5.04 13.63 6.58
C CYS A 105 -5.75 12.66 5.64
N GLU A 106 -5.01 12.01 4.76
CA GLU A 106 -5.43 10.79 4.09
C GLU A 106 -4.69 9.60 4.72
N ARG A 107 -5.46 8.66 5.29
CA ARG A 107 -4.93 7.43 5.89
C ARG A 107 -5.32 6.24 5.05
N VAL A 108 -4.31 5.52 4.50
CA VAL A 108 -4.51 4.47 3.51
C VAL A 108 -4.22 3.09 4.11
N TYR A 109 -5.18 2.18 3.98
CA TYR A 109 -5.08 0.78 4.37
C TYR A 109 -5.05 -0.10 3.13
N PHE A 110 -4.08 -1.02 3.04
CA PHE A 110 -3.96 -1.96 1.93
C PHE A 110 -3.16 -3.21 2.31
N ASP A 111 -3.30 -4.28 1.51
CA ASP A 111 -2.50 -5.49 1.65
C ASP A 111 -1.22 -5.41 0.80
N GLN A 112 -0.15 -4.87 1.41
CA GLN A 112 1.16 -4.81 0.78
C GLN A 112 1.67 -6.20 0.34
N ALA A 113 1.42 -7.24 1.13
CA ALA A 113 1.86 -8.58 0.79
C ALA A 113 1.16 -9.10 -0.47
N SER A 114 -0.10 -8.74 -0.70
CA SER A 114 -0.82 -9.04 -1.93
C SER A 114 -0.16 -8.39 -3.15
N ILE A 115 0.20 -7.11 -3.05
CA ILE A 115 0.92 -6.41 -4.12
C ILE A 115 2.24 -7.13 -4.42
N LEU A 116 3.08 -7.38 -3.40
CA LEU A 116 4.38 -8.04 -3.58
C LEU A 116 4.27 -9.44 -4.18
N ARG A 117 3.21 -10.21 -3.84
CA ARG A 117 2.93 -11.51 -4.47
C ARG A 117 2.60 -11.36 -5.95
N GLN A 118 1.76 -10.40 -6.33
CA GLN A 118 1.41 -10.13 -7.72
C GLN A 118 2.62 -9.66 -8.53
N LEU A 119 3.49 -8.86 -7.94
CA LEU A 119 4.77 -8.45 -8.54
C LEU A 119 5.79 -9.60 -8.62
N GLY A 120 5.52 -10.75 -8.00
CA GLY A 120 6.35 -11.96 -8.05
C GLY A 120 7.59 -11.91 -7.18
N VAL A 121 7.64 -11.02 -6.18
CA VAL A 121 8.77 -10.83 -5.25
C VAL A 121 8.48 -11.36 -3.85
N ALA A 122 7.25 -11.81 -3.60
CA ALA A 122 6.87 -12.53 -2.39
C ALA A 122 6.09 -13.79 -2.74
N HIS A 123 6.10 -14.77 -1.83
CA HIS A 123 5.35 -16.01 -1.95
C HIS A 123 4.28 -16.09 -0.87
N ASP A 124 3.16 -16.75 -1.19
CA ASP A 124 2.17 -17.11 -0.18
C ASP A 124 2.80 -18.12 0.80
N PRO A 125 2.85 -17.82 2.12
CA PRO A 125 3.44 -18.73 3.12
C PRO A 125 2.76 -20.12 3.17
N SER A 126 1.50 -20.22 2.73
CA SER A 126 0.74 -21.48 2.67
C SER A 126 1.08 -22.31 1.44
N SER A 127 1.65 -21.72 0.39
CA SER A 127 2.08 -22.43 -0.82
C SER A 127 3.35 -23.28 -0.58
N LEU A 128 3.59 -24.29 -1.42
CA LEU A 128 4.82 -25.08 -1.34
C LEU A 128 6.08 -24.22 -1.49
N ALA A 129 6.09 -23.31 -2.47
CA ALA A 129 7.20 -22.38 -2.69
C ALA A 129 7.41 -21.46 -1.47
N GLY A 130 6.33 -20.90 -0.91
CA GLY A 130 6.40 -20.06 0.28
C GLY A 130 6.92 -20.80 1.51
N ARG A 131 6.51 -22.05 1.71
CA ARG A 131 7.01 -22.89 2.82
C ARG A 131 8.53 -23.14 2.69
N VAL A 132 9.00 -23.46 1.49
CA VAL A 132 10.43 -23.65 1.23
C VAL A 132 11.20 -22.33 1.43
N THR A 133 10.72 -21.24 0.87
CA THR A 133 11.34 -19.91 1.04
C THR A 133 11.39 -19.51 2.52
N THR A 134 10.31 -19.72 3.29
CA THR A 134 10.25 -19.41 4.72
C THR A 134 11.26 -20.24 5.52
N LEU A 135 11.41 -21.53 5.21
CA LEU A 135 12.39 -22.40 5.84
C LEU A 135 13.84 -21.92 5.58
N ILE A 136 14.13 -21.51 4.35
CA ILE A 136 15.46 -21.05 3.94
C ILE A 136 15.77 -19.67 4.56
N SER A 137 14.82 -18.75 4.52
CA SER A 137 15.01 -17.36 4.98
C SER A 137 14.99 -17.24 6.52
N HIS A 138 14.26 -18.12 7.21
CA HIS A 138 14.06 -18.04 8.67
C HIS A 138 14.29 -19.39 9.39
N PRO A 139 15.46 -20.04 9.19
CA PRO A 139 15.67 -21.42 9.69
C PRO A 139 15.60 -21.53 11.21
N LEU A 140 16.12 -20.53 11.93
CA LEU A 140 16.11 -20.53 13.40
C LEU A 140 14.69 -20.34 13.97
N THR A 141 13.89 -19.46 13.39
CA THR A 141 12.53 -19.20 13.85
C THR A 141 11.64 -20.43 13.64
N ILE A 142 11.70 -21.00 12.44
CA ILE A 142 10.92 -22.20 12.10
C ILE A 142 11.42 -23.42 12.88
N GLY A 143 12.72 -23.61 13.00
CA GLY A 143 13.31 -24.70 13.80
C GLY A 143 12.84 -24.67 15.26
N ARG A 144 12.87 -23.49 15.90
CA ARG A 144 12.36 -23.31 17.27
C ARG A 144 10.85 -23.59 17.39
N ALA A 145 10.05 -23.14 16.42
CA ALA A 145 8.61 -23.39 16.39
C ALA A 145 8.29 -24.88 16.28
N LEU A 146 9.00 -25.61 15.41
CA LEU A 146 8.83 -27.04 15.23
C LEU A 146 9.22 -27.87 16.52
N LEU A 147 10.31 -27.46 17.19
CA LEU A 147 10.73 -28.09 18.45
C LEU A 147 9.69 -27.89 19.55
N LYS A 148 9.14 -26.66 19.70
CA LYS A 148 8.06 -26.39 20.66
C LYS A 148 6.79 -27.16 20.34
N ALA A 149 6.41 -27.30 19.08
CA ALA A 149 5.23 -28.07 18.68
C ALA A 149 5.35 -29.56 18.97
N ARG A 150 6.57 -30.13 18.94
CA ARG A 150 6.84 -31.51 19.31
C ARG A 150 6.80 -31.70 20.82
N ALA A 151 7.39 -30.79 21.60
CA ALA A 151 7.42 -30.86 23.06
C ALA A 151 6.03 -30.71 23.71
N GLY A 152 5.10 -30.01 23.10
CA GLY A 152 3.73 -29.84 23.58
C GLY A 152 2.76 -30.97 23.21
N ARG A 153 3.23 -32.01 22.48
CA ARG A 153 2.48 -33.20 22.11
C ARG A 153 2.92 -34.46 22.88
N ALA A 154 3.95 -34.36 23.70
CA ALA A 154 4.44 -35.41 24.62
C ALA A 154 3.95 -35.12 26.03
#